data_d273611390a8840bc5653ffecc4c52a9
#
_entry.id   d273611390a8840bc5653ffecc4c52a9
#
_cell.length_a   1.000
_cell.length_b   1.000
_cell.length_c   1.000
_cell.angle_alpha   90.00
_cell.angle_beta   90.00
_cell.angle_gamma   90.00
#
_symmetry.space_group_name_H-M   'P 1'
#
loop_
_entity.id
_entity.type
_entity.pdbx_description
1 polymer ?
#
loop_
_entity_poly.entity_id
_entity_poly.type
_entity_poly.pdbx_seq_one_letter_code
_entity_poly.pdbx_strand_id
1 'polypeptide(L)'
;MTWDSISYLKINILLKNKNNEEIPEPELVATEEELSVFKNFFNVEGLEDNIQEVVKELIAGYTPNGKSTDGNVVILGEEKTGKTSLAVEIIKLVNKKRGRRNRRLAKIDATALNKRGFRNSLNKLLGSDLIVENAEKLGAMILSEVVDVSGMFTDDMLIILEGETEPMEKMLKDSPRLSKVFNHVIRIKQYDIKEWVEYGKRYAKDKGYVMEELASLAF
;
A
#
# COMPACT_ATOMS: atom_id res chain seq x y z
N MET A 1 -8.75 -8.18 25.18
CA MET A 1 -7.83 -9.19 24.62
C MET A 1 -6.61 -9.22 25.51
N THR A 2 -6.34 -10.34 26.13
CA THR A 2 -5.23 -10.52 27.07
C THR A 2 -3.92 -10.71 26.31
N TRP A 3 -2.79 -10.48 26.95
CA TRP A 3 -1.43 -10.69 26.43
C TRP A 3 -1.24 -12.10 25.81
N ASP A 4 -1.94 -13.09 26.33
CA ASP A 4 -1.91 -14.48 25.84
C ASP A 4 -2.45 -14.64 24.42
N SER A 5 -3.46 -13.84 24.03
CA SER A 5 -4.03 -13.88 22.67
C SER A 5 -3.04 -13.35 21.62
N ILE A 6 -2.21 -12.38 21.99
CA ILE A 6 -1.19 -11.79 21.12
C ILE A 6 -0.01 -12.75 20.95
N SER A 7 0.40 -13.40 22.05
CA SER A 7 1.44 -14.43 22.03
C SER A 7 1.01 -15.64 21.20
N TYR A 8 -0.24 -16.05 21.30
CA TYR A 8 -0.81 -17.16 20.54
C TYR A 8 -0.87 -16.85 19.02
N LEU A 9 -1.19 -15.61 18.66
CA LEU A 9 -1.16 -15.13 17.27
C LEU A 9 0.26 -15.14 16.70
N LYS A 10 1.26 -14.67 17.45
CA LYS A 10 2.67 -14.71 17.04
C LYS A 10 3.19 -16.14 16.86
N ILE A 11 2.85 -17.03 17.79
CA ILE A 11 3.24 -18.45 17.73
C ILE A 11 2.62 -19.13 16.49
N ASN A 12 1.36 -18.85 16.18
CA ASN A 12 0.72 -19.41 14.99
C ASN A 12 1.31 -18.88 13.67
N ILE A 13 1.78 -17.64 13.64
CA ILE A 13 2.51 -17.05 12.49
C ILE A 13 3.85 -17.81 12.32
N LEU A 14 4.60 -18.00 13.39
CA LEU A 14 5.87 -18.74 13.38
C LEU A 14 5.70 -20.22 12.99
N LEU A 15 4.60 -20.85 13.41
CA LEU A 15 4.33 -22.25 13.07
C LEU A 15 3.88 -22.44 11.60
N LYS A 16 3.27 -21.44 10.97
CA LYS A 16 2.91 -21.49 9.54
C LYS A 16 4.10 -21.29 8.61
N ASN A 17 5.18 -20.68 9.06
CA ASN A 17 6.43 -20.52 8.31
C ASN A 17 7.33 -21.80 8.32
N LYS A 18 6.85 -22.91 8.86
CA LYS A 18 7.59 -24.18 8.93
C LYS A 18 7.54 -25.05 7.68
N ASN A 19 7.05 -24.57 6.55
CA ASN A 19 7.36 -25.23 5.29
C ASN A 19 8.81 -24.88 4.92
N ASN A 20 9.66 -25.87 4.80
CA ASN A 20 11.11 -25.83 4.52
C ASN A 20 11.47 -25.15 3.17
N GLU A 21 10.86 -24.04 2.82
CA GLU A 21 11.32 -23.20 1.72
C GLU A 21 12.38 -22.24 2.30
N GLU A 22 13.58 -22.28 1.77
CA GLU A 22 14.62 -21.30 2.07
C GLU A 22 14.03 -19.90 1.86
N ILE A 23 13.89 -19.13 2.95
CA ILE A 23 13.48 -17.75 2.87
C ILE A 23 14.67 -17.00 2.26
N PRO A 24 14.54 -16.43 1.04
CA PRO A 24 15.63 -15.69 0.45
C PRO A 24 16.01 -14.52 1.36
N GLU A 25 17.29 -14.24 1.44
CA GLU A 25 17.79 -13.08 2.19
C GLU A 25 17.16 -11.80 1.62
N PRO A 26 16.76 -10.85 2.49
CA PRO A 26 16.18 -9.59 2.04
C PRO A 26 17.19 -8.77 1.22
N GLU A 27 16.81 -8.36 0.03
CA GLU A 27 17.55 -7.40 -0.77
C GLU A 27 17.08 -5.98 -0.44
N LEU A 28 17.72 -5.32 0.48
CA LEU A 28 17.27 -4.01 1.02
C LEU A 28 17.50 -2.81 0.09
N VAL A 29 17.70 -3.04 -1.21
CA VAL A 29 17.87 -1.99 -2.23
C VAL A 29 17.06 -2.34 -3.47
N ALA A 30 16.23 -1.40 -3.93
CA ALA A 30 15.55 -1.50 -5.22
C ALA A 30 16.44 -0.91 -6.34
N THR A 31 16.52 -1.61 -7.47
CA THR A 31 17.22 -1.12 -8.66
C THR A 31 16.35 -0.15 -9.46
N GLU A 32 16.96 0.65 -10.34
CA GLU A 32 16.20 1.55 -11.23
C GLU A 32 15.25 0.76 -12.17
N GLU A 33 15.65 -0.43 -12.62
CA GLU A 33 14.81 -1.30 -13.43
C GLU A 33 13.55 -1.74 -12.65
N GLU A 34 13.71 -2.13 -11.39
CA GLU A 34 12.59 -2.51 -10.53
C GLU A 34 11.67 -1.33 -10.21
N LEU A 35 12.23 -0.14 -10.03
CA LEU A 35 11.44 1.09 -9.85
C LEU A 35 10.72 1.52 -11.13
N SER A 36 11.17 1.04 -12.30
CA SER A 36 10.53 1.38 -13.57
C SER A 36 9.09 0.88 -13.71
N VAL A 37 8.65 -0.06 -12.87
CA VAL A 37 7.23 -0.49 -12.82
C VAL A 37 6.30 0.67 -12.47
N PHE A 38 6.80 1.70 -11.82
CA PHE A 38 6.03 2.90 -11.47
C PHE A 38 5.98 3.96 -12.57
N LYS A 39 6.64 3.76 -13.73
CA LYS A 39 6.67 4.74 -14.85
C LYS A 39 5.29 5.22 -15.29
N ASN A 40 4.28 4.38 -15.17
CA ASN A 40 2.91 4.74 -15.52
C ASN A 40 2.29 5.79 -14.57
N PHE A 41 2.92 6.03 -13.41
CA PHE A 41 2.49 7.02 -12.41
C PHE A 41 3.35 8.28 -12.45
N PHE A 42 4.42 8.32 -13.24
CA PHE A 42 5.46 9.35 -13.22
C PHE A 42 5.17 10.62 -14.03
N ASN A 43 3.96 10.75 -14.60
CA ASN A 43 3.61 11.93 -15.38
C ASN A 43 3.24 13.15 -14.56
N VAL A 44 3.21 13.01 -13.25
CA VAL A 44 2.89 14.07 -12.32
C VAL A 44 4.20 14.53 -11.66
N GLU A 45 4.53 15.80 -11.84
CA GLU A 45 5.74 16.41 -11.29
C GLU A 45 5.87 16.12 -9.78
N GLY A 46 7.01 15.58 -9.38
CA GLY A 46 7.33 15.21 -8.00
C GLY A 46 6.67 13.92 -7.48
N LEU A 47 5.78 13.29 -8.22
CA LEU A 47 5.17 12.02 -7.77
C LEU A 47 6.15 10.85 -7.89
N GLU A 48 6.96 10.84 -8.94
CA GLU A 48 8.00 9.83 -9.13
C GLU A 48 8.96 9.76 -7.95
N ASP A 49 9.51 10.92 -7.58
CA ASP A 49 10.47 11.03 -6.49
C ASP A 49 9.84 10.57 -5.16
N ASN A 50 8.61 11.01 -4.90
CA ASN A 50 7.88 10.63 -3.69
C ASN A 50 7.61 9.11 -3.62
N ILE A 51 7.19 8.47 -4.74
CA ILE A 51 6.99 7.02 -4.79
C ILE A 51 8.31 6.29 -4.56
N GLN A 52 9.38 6.72 -5.23
CA GLN A 52 10.69 6.09 -5.11
C GLN A 52 11.24 6.22 -3.69
N GLU A 53 11.11 7.38 -3.06
CA GLU A 53 11.51 7.63 -1.68
C GLU A 53 10.77 6.69 -0.72
N VAL A 54 9.43 6.68 -0.77
CA VAL A 54 8.61 5.81 0.07
C VAL A 54 8.97 4.33 -0.11
N VAL A 55 9.14 3.88 -1.34
CA VAL A 55 9.50 2.48 -1.61
C VAL A 55 10.89 2.14 -1.07
N LYS A 56 11.87 3.02 -1.24
CA LYS A 56 13.23 2.85 -0.69
C LYS A 56 13.20 2.78 0.84
N GLU A 57 12.46 3.66 1.49
CA GLU A 57 12.31 3.67 2.95
C GLU A 57 11.61 2.41 3.46
N LEU A 58 10.54 1.96 2.81
CA LEU A 58 9.85 0.72 3.15
C LEU A 58 10.76 -0.51 3.03
N ILE A 59 11.66 -0.53 2.05
CA ILE A 59 12.61 -1.62 1.85
C ILE A 59 13.73 -1.53 2.89
N ALA A 60 14.36 -0.36 3.05
CA ALA A 60 15.49 -0.17 3.95
C ALA A 60 15.11 -0.26 5.44
N GLY A 61 13.92 0.20 5.82
CA GLY A 61 13.42 0.15 7.20
C GLY A 61 12.96 -1.23 7.66
N TYR A 62 13.01 -2.25 6.79
CA TYR A 62 12.57 -3.59 7.16
C TYR A 62 13.54 -4.27 8.12
N THR A 63 13.05 -4.60 9.30
CA THR A 63 13.78 -5.40 10.30
C THR A 63 12.99 -6.66 10.57
N PRO A 64 13.46 -7.83 10.17
CA PRO A 64 12.80 -9.09 10.47
C PRO A 64 12.57 -9.25 11.98
N ASN A 65 11.34 -9.52 12.38
CA ASN A 65 10.93 -9.59 13.80
C ASN A 65 11.08 -8.28 14.59
N GLY A 66 11.30 -7.15 13.92
CA GLY A 66 11.32 -5.81 14.52
C GLY A 66 9.91 -5.26 14.78
N LYS A 67 9.84 -4.15 15.51
CA LYS A 67 8.62 -3.34 15.62
C LYS A 67 8.71 -2.21 14.59
N SER A 68 8.63 -2.54 13.31
CA SER A 68 8.64 -1.50 12.29
C SER A 68 7.31 -0.76 12.29
N THR A 69 7.34 0.54 12.55
CA THR A 69 6.25 1.46 12.24
C THR A 69 6.32 1.94 10.79
N ASP A 70 7.39 1.58 10.09
CA ASP A 70 7.74 2.10 8.77
C ASP A 70 7.14 1.29 7.61
N GLY A 71 6.15 0.45 7.89
CA GLY A 71 5.53 -0.41 6.90
C GLY A 71 4.20 0.07 6.33
N ASN A 72 3.62 1.15 6.85
CA ASN A 72 2.25 1.53 6.52
C ASN A 72 2.22 2.79 5.66
N VAL A 73 1.36 2.76 4.63
CA VAL A 73 1.29 3.82 3.61
C VAL A 73 -0.13 4.36 3.50
N VAL A 74 -0.24 5.65 3.25
CA VAL A 74 -1.48 6.29 2.80
C VAL A 74 -1.31 6.74 1.36
N ILE A 75 -2.26 6.41 0.50
CA ILE A 75 -2.31 6.88 -0.88
C ILE A 75 -3.55 7.76 -1.05
N LEU A 76 -3.33 9.03 -1.36
CA LEU A 76 -4.34 10.03 -1.58
C LEU A 76 -4.51 10.30 -3.07
N GLY A 77 -5.72 10.50 -3.52
CA GLY A 77 -6.01 10.88 -4.90
C GLY A 77 -7.49 10.78 -5.21
N GLU A 78 -7.90 11.43 -6.26
CA GLU A 78 -9.29 11.42 -6.70
C GLU A 78 -9.70 10.05 -7.26
N GLU A 79 -10.98 9.87 -7.52
CA GLU A 79 -11.50 8.65 -8.13
C GLU A 79 -10.79 8.37 -9.47
N LYS A 80 -10.46 7.11 -9.73
CA LYS A 80 -9.81 6.64 -10.97
C LYS A 80 -8.38 7.13 -11.23
N THR A 81 -7.71 7.74 -10.25
CA THR A 81 -6.29 8.15 -10.39
C THR A 81 -5.28 7.00 -10.30
N GLY A 82 -5.74 5.76 -10.11
CA GLY A 82 -4.86 4.60 -10.09
C GLY A 82 -4.31 4.22 -8.70
N LYS A 83 -4.87 4.75 -7.60
CA LYS A 83 -4.45 4.44 -6.22
C LYS A 83 -4.24 2.96 -5.95
N THR A 84 -5.26 2.15 -6.23
CA THR A 84 -5.21 0.70 -5.99
C THR A 84 -4.13 0.02 -6.84
N SER A 85 -3.96 0.44 -8.09
CA SER A 85 -2.90 -0.09 -8.96
C SER A 85 -1.52 0.22 -8.40
N LEU A 86 -1.29 1.45 -7.94
CA LEU A 86 -0.05 1.87 -7.30
C LEU A 86 0.19 1.06 -6.01
N ALA A 87 -0.82 0.92 -5.16
CA ALA A 87 -0.75 0.14 -3.92
C ALA A 87 -0.32 -1.31 -4.19
N VAL A 88 -0.90 -1.95 -5.21
CA VAL A 88 -0.56 -3.32 -5.61
C VAL A 88 0.91 -3.43 -6.03
N GLU A 89 1.42 -2.51 -6.85
CA GLU A 89 2.81 -2.56 -7.32
C GLU A 89 3.80 -2.26 -6.18
N ILE A 90 3.49 -1.34 -5.26
CA ILE A 90 4.29 -1.12 -4.05
C ILE A 90 4.39 -2.40 -3.23
N ILE A 91 3.26 -3.05 -2.94
CA ILE A 91 3.22 -4.28 -2.14
C ILE A 91 4.04 -5.39 -2.81
N LYS A 92 3.91 -5.57 -4.12
CA LYS A 92 4.68 -6.58 -4.87
C LYS A 92 6.18 -6.35 -4.76
N LEU A 93 6.63 -5.13 -5.04
CA LEU A 93 8.06 -4.81 -5.02
C LEU A 93 8.64 -4.91 -3.61
N VAL A 94 7.95 -4.34 -2.61
CA VAL A 94 8.39 -4.41 -1.21
C VAL A 94 8.48 -5.86 -0.73
N ASN A 95 7.48 -6.71 -1.04
CA ASN A 95 7.52 -8.12 -0.68
C ASN A 95 8.65 -8.88 -1.37
N LYS A 96 8.90 -8.61 -2.66
CA LYS A 96 10.02 -9.18 -3.39
C LYS A 96 11.34 -8.86 -2.67
N LYS A 97 11.56 -7.59 -2.32
CA LYS A 97 12.79 -7.12 -1.68
C LYS A 97 12.96 -7.59 -0.23
N ARG A 98 11.86 -7.74 0.50
CA ARG A 98 11.86 -8.29 1.87
C ARG A 98 11.98 -9.83 1.89
N GLY A 99 12.13 -10.51 0.75
CA GLY A 99 12.17 -11.97 0.67
C GLY A 99 10.84 -12.65 1.01
N ARG A 100 9.74 -11.91 1.04
CA ARG A 100 8.41 -12.38 1.47
C ARG A 100 7.64 -12.96 0.29
N ARG A 101 7.99 -14.16 -0.15
CA ARG A 101 7.32 -14.86 -1.25
C ARG A 101 5.95 -15.38 -0.83
N ASN A 102 5.05 -15.55 -1.80
CA ASN A 102 3.73 -16.17 -1.64
C ASN A 102 2.79 -15.44 -0.66
N ARG A 103 3.00 -14.14 -0.43
CA ARG A 103 2.06 -13.34 0.37
C ARG A 103 0.77 -13.12 -0.40
N ARG A 104 -0.35 -13.28 0.28
CA ARG A 104 -1.65 -12.94 -0.26
C ARG A 104 -1.88 -11.43 -0.15
N LEU A 105 -2.62 -10.88 -1.09
CA LEU A 105 -3.09 -9.50 -1.04
C LEU A 105 -4.59 -9.50 -0.77
N ALA A 106 -4.99 -8.86 0.32
CA ALA A 106 -6.38 -8.62 0.65
C ALA A 106 -6.75 -7.18 0.30
N LYS A 107 -7.92 -6.99 -0.31
CA LYS A 107 -8.52 -5.67 -0.50
C LYS A 107 -9.87 -5.64 0.20
N ILE A 108 -10.13 -4.61 0.96
CA ILE A 108 -11.35 -4.48 1.76
C ILE A 108 -11.82 -3.02 1.68
N ASP A 109 -13.06 -2.82 1.28
CA ASP A 109 -13.70 -1.50 1.37
C ASP A 109 -13.98 -1.12 2.84
N ALA A 110 -13.75 0.15 3.19
CA ALA A 110 -13.94 0.67 4.54
C ALA A 110 -15.34 0.42 5.09
N THR A 111 -16.39 0.49 4.27
CA THR A 111 -17.76 0.24 4.71
C THR A 111 -18.00 -1.22 5.07
N ALA A 112 -17.36 -2.15 4.36
CA ALA A 112 -17.37 -3.56 4.72
C ALA A 112 -16.61 -3.84 6.01
N LEU A 113 -15.48 -3.13 6.21
CA LEU A 113 -14.67 -3.24 7.41
C LEU A 113 -15.40 -2.69 8.64
N ASN A 114 -16.11 -1.57 8.50
CA ASN A 114 -16.97 -1.01 9.54
C ASN A 114 -18.02 -2.00 10.04
N LYS A 115 -18.62 -2.78 9.12
CA LYS A 115 -19.65 -3.79 9.47
C LYS A 115 -19.07 -5.02 10.16
N ARG A 116 -17.88 -5.45 9.77
CA ARG A 116 -17.28 -6.71 10.25
C ARG A 116 -16.42 -6.53 11.49
N GLY A 117 -15.85 -5.36 11.69
CA GLY A 117 -14.78 -5.10 12.65
C GLY A 117 -13.42 -5.55 12.12
N PHE A 118 -12.39 -4.75 12.36
CA PHE A 118 -11.05 -5.06 11.88
C PHE A 118 -10.44 -6.22 12.68
N ARG A 119 -10.54 -6.18 14.00
CA ARG A 119 -10.05 -7.25 14.90
C ARG A 119 -10.67 -8.61 14.58
N ASN A 120 -11.96 -8.64 14.27
CA ASN A 120 -12.65 -9.86 13.87
C ASN A 120 -12.16 -10.43 12.53
N SER A 121 -11.62 -9.58 11.68
CA SER A 121 -11.09 -9.95 10.36
C SER A 121 -9.64 -10.42 10.40
N LEU A 122 -8.89 -10.13 11.47
CA LEU A 122 -7.45 -10.39 11.57
C LEU A 122 -7.05 -11.84 11.28
N ASN A 123 -7.77 -12.80 11.83
CA ASN A 123 -7.46 -14.23 11.61
C ASN A 123 -7.49 -14.63 10.12
N LYS A 124 -8.34 -13.97 9.32
CA LYS A 124 -8.44 -14.20 7.88
C LYS A 124 -7.35 -13.45 7.10
N LEU A 125 -6.85 -12.36 7.68
CA LEU A 125 -5.82 -11.50 7.10
C LEU A 125 -4.40 -11.96 7.42
N LEU A 126 -4.21 -12.88 8.36
CA LEU A 126 -2.90 -13.42 8.68
C LEU A 126 -2.21 -13.98 7.43
N GLY A 127 -0.95 -13.59 7.23
CA GLY A 127 -0.18 -13.97 6.03
C GLY A 127 -0.60 -13.22 4.76
N SER A 128 -1.35 -12.12 4.90
CA SER A 128 -1.71 -11.23 3.78
C SER A 128 -1.20 -9.83 4.04
N ASP A 129 -0.97 -9.08 2.96
CA ASP A 129 -0.90 -7.62 3.01
C ASP A 129 -2.28 -7.05 2.70
N LEU A 130 -2.56 -5.84 3.14
CA LEU A 130 -3.91 -5.28 3.13
C LEU A 130 -3.98 -3.92 2.43
N ILE A 131 -4.92 -3.77 1.52
CA ILE A 131 -5.36 -2.48 1.01
C ILE A 131 -6.76 -2.20 1.57
N VAL A 132 -6.93 -1.06 2.23
CA VAL A 132 -8.24 -0.56 2.66
C VAL A 132 -8.67 0.53 1.69
N GLU A 133 -9.69 0.22 0.89
CA GLU A 133 -10.27 1.13 -0.10
C GLU A 133 -11.27 2.08 0.58
N ASN A 134 -11.34 3.34 0.11
CA ASN A 134 -12.21 4.38 0.66
C ASN A 134 -11.99 4.59 2.18
N ALA A 135 -10.73 4.63 2.61
CA ALA A 135 -10.37 4.62 4.03
C ALA A 135 -10.90 5.84 4.80
N GLU A 136 -11.21 6.95 4.12
CA GLU A 136 -11.89 8.12 4.69
C GLU A 136 -13.28 7.80 5.27
N LYS A 137 -13.87 6.66 4.87
CA LYS A 137 -15.18 6.18 5.38
C LYS A 137 -15.06 5.28 6.61
N LEU A 138 -13.85 5.06 7.13
CA LEU A 138 -13.67 4.29 8.36
C LEU A 138 -14.31 5.00 9.54
N GLY A 139 -15.15 4.30 10.28
CA GLY A 139 -15.69 4.79 11.54
C GLY A 139 -14.59 4.89 12.61
N ALA A 140 -14.73 5.84 13.55
CA ALA A 140 -13.69 6.13 14.56
C ALA A 140 -13.22 4.90 15.35
N MET A 141 -14.13 3.98 15.68
CA MET A 141 -13.79 2.74 16.39
C MET A 141 -12.91 1.83 15.52
N ILE A 142 -13.27 1.63 14.25
CA ILE A 142 -12.51 0.77 13.34
C ILE A 142 -11.18 1.41 12.98
N LEU A 143 -11.14 2.73 12.79
CA LEU A 143 -9.89 3.47 12.59
C LEU A 143 -8.93 3.26 13.78
N SER A 144 -9.43 3.34 15.02
CA SER A 144 -8.62 3.03 16.21
C SER A 144 -8.12 1.60 16.22
N GLU A 145 -8.94 0.63 15.84
CA GLU A 145 -8.52 -0.77 15.71
C GLU A 145 -7.43 -0.95 14.66
N VAL A 146 -7.56 -0.30 13.50
CA VAL A 146 -6.56 -0.32 12.42
C VAL A 146 -5.23 0.23 12.92
N VAL A 147 -5.24 1.40 13.57
CA VAL A 147 -4.04 2.04 14.14
C VAL A 147 -3.37 1.15 15.19
N ASP A 148 -4.14 0.58 16.11
CA ASP A 148 -3.60 -0.29 17.17
C ASP A 148 -2.93 -1.54 16.58
N VAL A 149 -3.58 -2.17 15.61
CA VAL A 149 -3.07 -3.40 14.98
C VAL A 149 -1.88 -3.11 14.07
N SER A 150 -1.94 -2.03 13.28
CA SER A 150 -0.85 -1.63 12.40
C SER A 150 0.46 -1.42 13.18
N GLY A 151 0.38 -0.81 14.36
CA GLY A 151 1.55 -0.62 15.23
C GLY A 151 2.12 -1.90 15.84
N MET A 152 1.38 -3.03 15.78
CA MET A 152 1.80 -4.31 16.35
C MET A 152 2.34 -5.30 15.32
N PHE A 153 1.90 -5.22 14.08
CA PHE A 153 2.08 -6.26 13.05
C PHE A 153 2.68 -5.76 11.74
N THR A 154 3.35 -4.61 11.75
CA THR A 154 3.93 -4.02 10.54
C THR A 154 4.94 -4.90 9.83
N ASP A 155 5.68 -5.72 10.55
CA ASP A 155 6.64 -6.65 9.94
C ASP A 155 5.95 -7.81 9.22
N ASP A 156 4.75 -8.16 9.68
CA ASP A 156 3.99 -9.29 9.17
C ASP A 156 2.91 -8.90 8.16
N MET A 157 2.52 -7.63 8.14
CA MET A 157 1.45 -7.12 7.28
C MET A 157 1.75 -5.68 6.86
N LEU A 158 1.94 -5.48 5.57
CA LEU A 158 1.96 -4.13 4.99
C LEU A 158 0.51 -3.68 4.79
N ILE A 159 0.15 -2.54 5.39
CA ILE A 159 -1.20 -1.99 5.26
C ILE A 159 -1.11 -0.69 4.46
N ILE A 160 -1.91 -0.58 3.42
CA ILE A 160 -2.09 0.63 2.63
C ILE A 160 -3.53 1.12 2.80
N LEU A 161 -3.68 2.36 3.23
CA LEU A 161 -4.97 3.07 3.24
C LEU A 161 -5.05 3.91 1.98
N GLU A 162 -6.11 3.78 1.20
CA GLU A 162 -6.34 4.63 0.04
C GLU A 162 -7.69 5.33 0.12
N GLY A 163 -7.73 6.58 -0.33
CA GLY A 163 -8.94 7.36 -0.31
C GLY A 163 -8.82 8.70 -1.05
N GLU A 164 -9.91 9.47 -1.00
CA GLU A 164 -9.98 10.80 -1.62
C GLU A 164 -9.12 11.81 -0.85
N THR A 165 -8.53 12.74 -1.58
CA THR A 165 -7.50 13.65 -1.07
C THR A 165 -7.97 14.44 0.15
N GLU A 166 -9.01 15.29 0.01
CA GLU A 166 -9.45 16.19 1.08
C GLU A 166 -9.94 15.44 2.33
N PRO A 167 -10.82 14.41 2.23
CA PRO A 167 -11.29 13.67 3.39
C PRO A 167 -10.17 12.93 4.12
N MET A 168 -9.23 12.35 3.38
CA MET A 168 -8.08 11.64 3.97
C MET A 168 -7.11 12.60 4.66
N GLU A 169 -6.81 13.76 4.07
CA GLU A 169 -5.97 14.78 4.71
C GLU A 169 -6.59 15.28 6.02
N LYS A 170 -7.91 15.48 6.02
CA LYS A 170 -8.64 15.80 7.25
C LYS A 170 -8.49 14.67 8.28
N MET A 171 -8.70 13.43 7.88
CA MET A 171 -8.57 12.27 8.78
C MET A 171 -7.16 12.16 9.37
N LEU A 172 -6.11 12.37 8.57
CA LEU A 172 -4.72 12.40 9.03
C LEU A 172 -4.46 13.54 10.02
N LYS A 173 -5.00 14.73 9.76
CA LYS A 173 -4.89 15.89 10.64
C LYS A 173 -5.62 15.69 11.97
N ASP A 174 -6.82 15.11 11.93
CA ASP A 174 -7.67 14.89 13.09
C ASP A 174 -7.20 13.71 13.97
N SER A 175 -6.33 12.83 13.42
CA SER A 175 -5.81 11.66 14.13
C SER A 175 -4.26 11.61 14.14
N PRO A 176 -3.58 12.26 15.09
CA PRO A 176 -2.12 12.22 15.20
C PRO A 176 -1.55 10.80 15.37
N ARG A 177 -2.32 9.89 15.97
CA ARG A 177 -1.91 8.47 16.09
C ARG A 177 -1.87 7.77 14.75
N LEU A 178 -2.84 8.05 13.88
CA LEU A 178 -2.87 7.54 12.51
C LEU A 178 -1.63 8.02 11.74
N SER A 179 -1.37 9.33 11.74
CA SER A 179 -0.23 9.93 11.04
C SER A 179 1.13 9.40 11.55
N LYS A 180 1.21 8.99 12.82
CA LYS A 180 2.42 8.37 13.37
C LYS A 180 2.64 6.94 12.89
N VAL A 181 1.56 6.18 12.71
CA VAL A 181 1.61 4.76 12.31
C VAL A 181 1.65 4.63 10.78
N PHE A 182 1.02 5.58 10.07
CA PHE A 182 1.01 5.69 8.61
C PHE A 182 1.80 6.94 8.21
N ASN A 183 3.12 6.85 8.35
CA ASN A 183 4.03 7.98 8.14
C ASN A 183 4.41 8.22 6.67
N HIS A 184 4.20 7.23 5.81
CA HIS A 184 4.43 7.36 4.38
C HIS A 184 3.15 7.80 3.67
N VAL A 185 3.19 8.95 3.01
CA VAL A 185 2.03 9.53 2.32
C VAL A 185 2.37 9.81 0.86
N ILE A 186 1.64 9.17 -0.04
CA ILE A 186 1.74 9.38 -1.48
C ILE A 186 0.49 10.14 -1.95
N ARG A 187 0.68 11.24 -2.68
CA ARG A 187 -0.39 12.07 -3.22
C ARG A 187 -0.41 11.98 -4.73
N ILE A 188 -1.46 11.38 -5.28
CA ILE A 188 -1.68 11.33 -6.72
C ILE A 188 -2.57 12.53 -7.07
N LYS A 189 -2.02 13.51 -7.77
CA LYS A 189 -2.79 14.63 -8.30
C LYS A 189 -3.78 14.13 -9.33
N GLN A 190 -4.87 14.84 -9.49
CA GLN A 190 -5.78 14.62 -10.60
C GLN A 190 -5.08 15.03 -11.91
N TYR A 191 -5.10 14.14 -12.88
CA TYR A 191 -4.54 14.42 -14.21
C TYR A 191 -5.40 15.45 -14.94
N ASP A 192 -4.77 16.42 -15.58
CA ASP A 192 -5.46 17.23 -16.57
C ASP A 192 -5.65 16.44 -17.89
N ILE A 193 -6.43 17.01 -18.81
CA ILE A 193 -6.73 16.35 -20.09
C ILE A 193 -5.45 16.07 -20.89
N LYS A 194 -4.46 16.96 -20.84
CA LYS A 194 -3.20 16.79 -21.58
C LYS A 194 -2.38 15.66 -20.99
N GLU A 195 -2.31 15.58 -19.68
CA GLU A 195 -1.63 14.50 -18.95
C GLU A 195 -2.29 13.14 -19.25
N TRP A 196 -3.63 13.08 -19.32
CA TRP A 196 -4.35 11.89 -19.72
C TRP A 196 -4.04 11.45 -21.16
N VAL A 197 -3.97 12.39 -22.10
CA VAL A 197 -3.61 12.11 -23.50
C VAL A 197 -2.17 11.57 -23.58
N GLU A 198 -1.24 12.18 -22.89
CA GLU A 198 0.16 11.71 -22.86
C GLU A 198 0.29 10.33 -22.20
N TYR A 199 -0.46 10.07 -21.13
CA TYR A 199 -0.55 8.74 -20.53
C TYR A 199 -1.07 7.71 -21.54
N GLY A 200 -2.17 8.02 -22.23
CA GLY A 200 -2.76 7.14 -23.25
C GLY A 200 -1.79 6.83 -24.39
N LYS A 201 -1.06 7.83 -24.90
CA LYS A 201 -0.04 7.66 -25.94
C LYS A 201 1.10 6.72 -25.49
N ARG A 202 1.58 6.89 -24.26
CA ARG A 202 2.63 6.01 -23.70
C ARG A 202 2.14 4.60 -23.50
N TYR A 203 0.97 4.44 -22.91
CA TYR A 203 0.38 3.10 -22.69
C TYR A 203 0.20 2.37 -24.03
N ALA A 204 -0.30 3.04 -25.06
CA ALA A 204 -0.42 2.47 -26.40
C ALA A 204 0.95 2.05 -26.95
N LYS A 205 1.96 2.92 -26.85
CA LYS A 205 3.33 2.65 -27.29
C LYS A 205 3.95 1.44 -26.58
N ASP A 206 3.77 1.33 -25.26
CA ASP A 206 4.27 0.20 -24.48
C ASP A 206 3.60 -1.13 -24.87
N LYS A 207 2.38 -1.06 -25.41
CA LYS A 207 1.65 -2.20 -25.96
C LYS A 207 1.92 -2.44 -27.46
N GLY A 208 2.84 -1.67 -28.07
CA GLY A 208 3.20 -1.78 -29.48
C GLY A 208 2.22 -1.10 -30.43
N TYR A 209 1.34 -0.23 -29.94
CA TYR A 209 0.40 0.54 -30.74
C TYR A 209 0.87 1.99 -30.90
N VAL A 210 0.47 2.62 -32.00
CA VAL A 210 0.64 4.06 -32.23
C VAL A 210 -0.74 4.71 -32.17
N MET A 211 -0.89 5.70 -31.30
CA MET A 211 -2.12 6.49 -31.22
C MET A 211 -2.05 7.63 -32.24
N GLU A 212 -2.98 7.63 -33.20
CA GLU A 212 -3.08 8.70 -34.17
C GLU A 212 -3.54 10.02 -33.52
N GLU A 213 -3.14 11.15 -34.10
CA GLU A 213 -3.39 12.48 -33.54
C GLU A 213 -4.89 12.77 -33.36
N LEU A 214 -5.73 12.29 -34.29
CA LEU A 214 -7.19 12.38 -34.20
C LEU A 214 -7.80 11.57 -33.07
N ALA A 215 -7.23 10.42 -32.74
CA ALA A 215 -7.67 9.61 -31.62
C ALA A 215 -7.34 10.27 -30.25
N SER A 216 -6.26 11.05 -30.20
CA SER A 216 -5.89 11.80 -28.98
C SER A 216 -6.79 13.02 -28.71
N LEU A 217 -7.59 13.45 -29.67
CA LEU A 217 -8.59 14.53 -29.49
C LEU A 217 -9.95 14.00 -29.00
N ALA A 218 -10.15 12.70 -29.00
CA ALA A 218 -11.38 12.04 -28.53
C ALA A 218 -11.35 11.65 -27.04
N PHE A 219 -10.23 11.89 -26.38
CA PHE A 219 -10.04 11.75 -24.93
C PHE A 219 -10.27 13.10 -24.26
#